data_e8197366ba659a0c6d83e0b3468743c1
#
_entry.id   e8197366ba659a0c6d83e0b3468743c1
#
_cell.length_a   1.000
_cell.length_b   1.000
_cell.length_c   1.000
_cell.angle_alpha   90.00
_cell.angle_beta   90.00
_cell.angle_gamma   90.00
#
_symmetry.space_group_name_H-M   'P 1'
#
loop_
_entity.id
_entity.type
_entity.pdbx_description
1 polymer ?
#
loop_
_entity_poly.entity_id
_entity_poly.type
_entity_poly.pdbx_seq_one_letter_code
_entity_poly.pdbx_strand_id
1 'polypeptide(L)'
;MENEKPDHPSQRNVVIRSREKDYDALQAERTIRDFSAFIRSVIARYDENQHQQEAAEARRMDLQHCIEMTEALTEEEEHQLYSKLSESLRTRRICKYENLVMKPLYDAVSDKNLLNRLAQIQGQIGTAKKTIAEKSYSCRTDVLDDFRPDTTADKDRT
;
A
#
# COMPACT_ATOMS: atom_id res chain seq x y z
N MET A 1 -18.58 -47.13 53.98
CA MET A 1 -18.80 -47.14 52.51
C MET A 1 -18.49 -45.72 52.01
N GLU A 2 -17.22 -45.50 51.68
CA GLU A 2 -16.75 -44.23 51.15
C GLU A 2 -16.95 -44.22 49.62
N ASN A 3 -17.71 -43.24 49.14
CA ASN A 3 -17.97 -43.02 47.72
C ASN A 3 -16.79 -42.24 47.12
N GLU A 4 -15.86 -42.95 46.54
CA GLU A 4 -14.84 -42.35 45.67
C GLU A 4 -15.49 -41.80 44.40
N LYS A 5 -15.48 -40.45 44.27
CA LYS A 5 -15.79 -39.80 43.01
C LYS A 5 -14.70 -40.14 41.98
N PRO A 6 -15.07 -40.53 40.75
CA PRO A 6 -14.09 -40.73 39.72
C PRO A 6 -13.41 -39.38 39.36
N ASP A 7 -12.10 -39.39 39.44
CA ASP A 7 -11.23 -38.29 39.06
C ASP A 7 -11.39 -38.04 37.55
N HIS A 8 -11.97 -36.93 37.16
CA HIS A 8 -12.08 -36.53 35.75
C HIS A 8 -10.69 -36.16 35.23
N PRO A 9 -10.16 -36.82 34.18
CA PRO A 9 -8.88 -36.45 33.63
C PRO A 9 -8.91 -35.02 33.13
N SER A 10 -7.99 -34.23 33.66
CA SER A 10 -7.77 -32.83 33.29
C SER A 10 -7.68 -32.70 31.77
N GLN A 11 -8.64 -32.01 31.16
CA GLN A 11 -8.62 -31.69 29.73
C GLN A 11 -7.38 -30.87 29.41
N ARG A 12 -6.38 -31.47 28.74
CA ARG A 12 -5.23 -30.76 28.21
C ARG A 12 -5.64 -30.05 26.93
N ASN A 13 -5.73 -28.74 26.97
CA ASN A 13 -5.91 -27.94 25.78
C ASN A 13 -4.63 -27.97 24.93
N VAL A 14 -4.64 -28.70 23.82
CA VAL A 14 -3.57 -28.65 22.82
C VAL A 14 -3.82 -27.44 21.94
N VAL A 15 -3.03 -26.38 22.11
CA VAL A 15 -3.08 -25.21 21.26
C VAL A 15 -2.32 -25.52 19.97
N ILE A 16 -3.05 -25.79 18.88
CA ILE A 16 -2.47 -25.92 17.55
C ILE A 16 -2.22 -24.49 17.05
N ARG A 17 -0.96 -24.05 17.10
CA ARG A 17 -0.55 -22.80 16.43
C ARG A 17 -0.40 -23.08 14.94
N SER A 18 -1.36 -22.61 14.15
CA SER A 18 -1.20 -22.61 12.70
C SER A 18 -0.01 -21.72 12.32
N ARG A 19 0.87 -22.23 11.45
CA ARG A 19 1.94 -21.41 10.90
C ARG A 19 1.30 -20.34 10.01
N GLU A 20 1.43 -19.10 10.42
CA GLU A 20 0.81 -17.93 9.78
C GLU A 20 1.10 -17.83 8.26
N LYS A 21 2.20 -18.43 7.83
CA LYS A 21 2.63 -18.49 6.42
C LYS A 21 1.78 -19.41 5.53
N ASP A 22 1.08 -20.38 6.11
CA ASP A 22 0.37 -21.40 5.34
C ASP A 22 -1.00 -20.92 4.83
N TYR A 23 -1.52 -19.79 5.37
CA TYR A 23 -2.84 -19.27 5.04
C TYR A 23 -2.84 -18.00 4.17
N ASP A 24 -1.66 -17.45 3.85
CA ASP A 24 -1.52 -16.24 3.04
C ASP A 24 -0.40 -16.37 2.00
N ALA A 25 -0.51 -17.43 1.17
CA ALA A 25 0.46 -17.72 0.11
C ALA A 25 0.66 -16.54 -0.86
N LEU A 26 -0.38 -15.73 -1.08
CA LEU A 26 -0.34 -14.55 -1.95
C LEU A 26 0.13 -13.29 -1.25
N GLN A 27 0.36 -13.33 0.07
CA GLN A 27 0.64 -12.13 0.88
C GLN A 27 -0.36 -11.00 0.60
N ALA A 28 -1.64 -11.36 0.54
CA ALA A 28 -2.72 -10.51 0.01
C ALA A 28 -2.80 -9.15 0.71
N GLU A 29 -2.62 -9.11 2.03
CA GLU A 29 -2.62 -7.87 2.80
C GLU A 29 -1.50 -6.92 2.37
N ARG A 30 -0.28 -7.45 2.20
CA ARG A 30 0.89 -6.69 1.74
C ARG A 30 0.70 -6.20 0.31
N THR A 31 0.26 -7.09 -0.58
CA THR A 31 0.02 -6.75 -2.00
C THR A 31 -1.02 -5.65 -2.15
N ILE A 32 -2.13 -5.70 -1.41
CA ILE A 32 -3.15 -4.64 -1.42
C ILE A 32 -2.60 -3.33 -0.87
N ARG A 33 -1.77 -3.36 0.17
CA ARG A 33 -1.12 -2.17 0.74
C ARG A 33 -0.20 -1.51 -0.29
N ASP A 34 0.68 -2.30 -0.91
CA ASP A 34 1.65 -1.82 -1.90
C ASP A 34 0.93 -1.27 -3.14
N PHE A 35 -0.13 -1.93 -3.60
CA PHE A 35 -0.96 -1.46 -4.70
C PHE A 35 -1.69 -0.15 -4.35
N SER A 36 -2.23 -0.03 -3.15
CA SER A 36 -2.87 1.21 -2.68
C SER A 36 -1.88 2.37 -2.60
N ALA A 37 -0.63 2.11 -2.17
CA ALA A 37 0.43 3.11 -2.15
C ALA A 37 0.81 3.54 -3.57
N PHE A 38 0.93 2.60 -4.50
CA PHE A 38 1.17 2.88 -5.92
C PHE A 38 0.07 3.76 -6.52
N ILE A 39 -1.21 3.44 -6.30
CA ILE A 39 -2.34 4.26 -6.78
C ILE A 39 -2.23 5.70 -6.27
N ARG A 40 -1.96 5.88 -4.96
CA ARG A 40 -1.79 7.23 -4.39
C ARG A 40 -0.63 7.97 -5.03
N SER A 41 0.48 7.29 -5.33
CA SER A 41 1.63 7.93 -5.98
C SER A 41 1.32 8.37 -7.41
N VAL A 42 0.52 7.60 -8.16
CA VAL A 42 0.06 7.97 -9.50
C VAL A 42 -0.81 9.23 -9.45
N ILE A 43 -1.78 9.27 -8.54
CA ILE A 43 -2.67 10.42 -8.38
C ILE A 43 -1.86 11.66 -8.01
N ALA A 44 -1.01 11.56 -6.99
CA ALA A 44 -0.18 12.69 -6.54
C ALA A 44 0.76 13.20 -7.63
N ARG A 45 1.38 12.30 -8.40
CA ARG A 45 2.29 12.68 -9.49
C ARG A 45 1.56 13.35 -10.65
N TYR A 46 0.38 12.85 -11.00
CA TYR A 46 -0.44 13.45 -12.05
C TYR A 46 -0.87 14.88 -11.68
N ASP A 47 -1.36 15.07 -10.47
CA ASP A 47 -1.80 16.38 -9.97
C ASP A 47 -0.62 17.36 -9.86
N GLU A 48 0.53 16.91 -9.34
CA GLU A 48 1.76 17.72 -9.27
C GLU A 48 2.22 18.18 -10.67
N ASN A 49 2.22 17.28 -11.65
CA ASN A 49 2.57 17.63 -13.02
C ASN A 49 1.59 18.65 -13.62
N GLN A 50 0.31 18.56 -13.26
CA GLN A 50 -0.68 19.54 -13.71
C GLN A 50 -0.39 20.92 -13.15
N HIS A 51 -0.11 21.04 -11.86
CA HIS A 51 0.28 22.30 -11.24
C HIS A 51 1.59 22.87 -11.81
N GLN A 52 2.59 22.02 -12.04
CA GLN A 52 3.84 22.46 -12.66
C GLN A 52 3.65 22.92 -14.11
N GLN A 53 2.77 22.27 -14.87
CA GLN A 53 2.44 22.68 -16.23
C GLN A 53 1.74 24.05 -16.23
N GLU A 54 0.81 24.30 -15.33
CA GLU A 54 0.10 25.59 -15.18
C GLU A 54 1.07 26.70 -14.75
N ALA A 55 1.95 26.42 -13.77
CA ALA A 55 2.96 27.39 -13.34
C ALA A 55 3.98 27.71 -14.45
N ALA A 56 4.39 26.71 -15.22
CA ALA A 56 5.27 26.93 -16.36
C ALA A 56 4.60 27.74 -17.48
N GLU A 57 3.30 27.54 -17.71
CA GLU A 57 2.54 28.34 -18.68
C GLU A 57 2.40 29.79 -18.23
N ALA A 58 2.07 30.04 -16.96
CA ALA A 58 2.02 31.38 -16.40
C ALA A 58 3.37 32.10 -16.54
N ARG A 59 4.47 31.42 -16.15
CA ARG A 59 5.83 31.97 -16.29
C ARG A 59 6.18 32.28 -17.74
N ARG A 60 5.79 31.44 -18.68
CA ARG A 60 5.97 31.69 -20.11
C ARG A 60 5.28 32.98 -20.56
N MET A 61 4.03 33.18 -20.14
CA MET A 61 3.26 34.42 -20.45
C MET A 61 3.93 35.65 -19.86
N ASP A 62 4.37 35.59 -18.59
CA ASP A 62 5.06 36.71 -17.94
C ASP A 62 6.35 37.09 -18.68
N LEU A 63 7.14 36.09 -19.08
CA LEU A 63 8.38 36.30 -19.85
C LEU A 63 8.12 36.90 -21.23
N GLN A 64 7.06 36.47 -21.91
CA GLN A 64 6.64 37.06 -23.19
C GLN A 64 6.22 38.54 -23.02
N HIS A 65 5.41 38.85 -22.01
CA HIS A 65 5.04 40.25 -21.72
C HIS A 65 6.26 41.11 -21.39
N CYS A 66 7.21 40.56 -20.64
CA CYS A 66 8.46 41.24 -20.34
C CYS A 66 9.24 41.60 -21.64
N ILE A 67 9.33 40.65 -22.57
CA ILE A 67 9.98 40.88 -23.88
C ILE A 67 9.22 41.95 -24.70
N GLU A 68 7.87 41.89 -24.74
CA GLU A 68 7.04 42.81 -25.51
C GLU A 68 7.09 44.26 -24.96
N MET A 69 7.22 44.41 -23.64
CA MET A 69 7.15 45.73 -23.00
C MET A 69 8.51 46.39 -22.79
N THR A 70 9.62 45.70 -23.08
CA THR A 70 10.97 46.24 -22.89
C THR A 70 11.48 46.80 -24.24
N GLU A 71 11.69 48.12 -24.30
CA GLU A 71 12.12 48.78 -25.54
C GLU A 71 13.52 48.45 -26.00
N ALA A 72 14.43 48.20 -25.05
CA ALA A 72 15.82 47.77 -25.34
C ALA A 72 16.29 46.81 -24.26
N LEU A 73 16.74 45.66 -24.67
CA LEU A 73 17.38 44.65 -23.83
C LEU A 73 18.89 44.67 -24.10
N THR A 74 19.67 44.47 -23.07
CA THR A 74 21.08 44.14 -23.23
C THR A 74 21.24 42.70 -23.69
N GLU A 75 22.36 42.38 -24.30
CA GLU A 75 22.67 40.98 -24.72
C GLU A 75 22.59 39.98 -23.57
N GLU A 76 23.03 40.38 -22.39
CA GLU A 76 22.95 39.56 -21.17
C GLU A 76 21.49 39.32 -20.75
N GLU A 77 20.63 40.35 -20.78
CA GLU A 77 19.21 40.23 -20.45
C GLU A 77 18.46 39.35 -21.46
N GLU A 78 18.76 39.52 -22.75
CA GLU A 78 18.20 38.67 -23.81
C GLU A 78 18.56 37.17 -23.56
N HIS A 79 19.83 36.91 -23.24
CA HIS A 79 20.29 35.55 -22.95
C HIS A 79 19.59 34.94 -21.74
N GLN A 80 19.42 35.71 -20.66
CA GLN A 80 18.72 35.28 -19.43
C GLN A 80 17.23 35.02 -19.71
N LEU A 81 16.55 35.91 -20.46
CA LEU A 81 15.16 35.73 -20.82
C LEU A 81 14.95 34.49 -21.69
N TYR A 82 15.83 34.29 -22.69
CA TYR A 82 15.79 33.09 -23.53
C TYR A 82 15.98 31.82 -22.72
N SER A 83 16.94 31.81 -21.82
CA SER A 83 17.21 30.65 -20.95
C SER A 83 16.00 30.31 -20.09
N LYS A 84 15.41 31.30 -19.42
CA LYS A 84 14.21 31.12 -18.57
C LYS A 84 12.99 30.67 -19.40
N LEU A 85 12.80 31.23 -20.60
CA LEU A 85 11.72 30.83 -21.48
C LEU A 85 11.90 29.37 -21.97
N SER A 86 13.11 29.00 -22.35
CA SER A 86 13.45 27.64 -22.79
C SER A 86 13.22 26.62 -21.67
N GLU A 87 13.62 26.94 -20.44
CA GLU A 87 13.37 26.10 -19.26
C GLU A 87 11.88 25.91 -19.01
N SER A 88 11.10 27.01 -19.05
CA SER A 88 9.65 26.96 -18.84
C SER A 88 8.95 26.11 -19.89
N LEU A 89 9.30 26.26 -21.17
CA LEU A 89 8.75 25.46 -22.26
C LEU A 89 9.11 23.98 -22.13
N ARG A 90 10.34 23.66 -21.66
CA ARG A 90 10.80 22.29 -21.42
C ARG A 90 10.02 21.66 -20.28
N THR A 91 9.91 22.32 -19.14
CA THR A 91 9.14 21.85 -17.97
C THR A 91 7.70 21.56 -18.35
N ARG A 92 7.02 22.52 -19.03
CA ARG A 92 5.66 22.34 -19.50
C ARG A 92 5.51 21.09 -20.41
N ARG A 93 6.45 20.88 -21.31
CA ARG A 93 6.40 19.75 -22.25
C ARG A 93 6.60 18.41 -21.53
N ILE A 94 7.55 18.34 -20.59
CA ILE A 94 7.83 17.13 -19.82
C ILE A 94 6.58 16.76 -19.00
N CYS A 95 6.04 17.68 -18.22
CA CYS A 95 4.85 17.44 -17.40
C CYS A 95 3.64 17.01 -18.26
N LYS A 96 3.43 17.70 -19.40
CA LYS A 96 2.35 17.35 -20.33
C LYS A 96 2.49 15.91 -20.87
N TYR A 97 3.69 15.51 -21.27
CA TYR A 97 3.90 14.18 -21.85
C TYR A 97 3.82 13.09 -20.78
N GLU A 98 4.37 13.33 -19.61
CA GLU A 98 4.25 12.40 -18.50
C GLU A 98 2.78 12.20 -18.11
N ASN A 99 2.00 13.27 -18.01
CA ASN A 99 0.57 13.16 -17.74
C ASN A 99 -0.21 12.47 -18.87
N LEU A 100 0.19 12.67 -20.13
CA LEU A 100 -0.43 11.97 -21.25
C LEU A 100 -0.24 10.45 -21.16
N VAL A 101 0.95 10.00 -20.74
CA VAL A 101 1.25 8.58 -20.51
C VAL A 101 0.51 8.04 -19.28
N MET A 102 0.42 8.83 -18.20
CA MET A 102 -0.25 8.42 -16.97
C MET A 102 -1.78 8.51 -17.02
N LYS A 103 -2.33 9.29 -17.95
CA LYS A 103 -3.76 9.58 -17.99
C LYS A 103 -4.66 8.34 -17.97
N PRO A 104 -4.43 7.29 -18.77
CA PRO A 104 -5.29 6.09 -18.73
C PRO A 104 -5.30 5.42 -17.35
N LEU A 105 -4.13 5.41 -16.66
CA LEU A 105 -4.04 4.86 -15.32
C LEU A 105 -4.70 5.77 -14.29
N TYR A 106 -4.46 7.08 -14.37
CA TYR A 106 -5.10 8.08 -13.51
C TYR A 106 -6.63 8.00 -13.61
N ASP A 107 -7.18 7.97 -14.83
CA ASP A 107 -8.63 7.87 -15.05
C ASP A 107 -9.23 6.58 -14.44
N ALA A 108 -8.48 5.48 -14.49
CA ALA A 108 -8.91 4.22 -13.91
C ALA A 108 -8.87 4.17 -12.38
N VAL A 109 -7.94 4.89 -11.75
CA VAL A 109 -7.65 4.78 -10.31
C VAL A 109 -8.05 6.00 -9.48
N SER A 110 -8.40 7.12 -10.11
CA SER A 110 -8.81 8.36 -9.44
C SER A 110 -10.17 8.26 -8.71
N ASP A 111 -10.91 7.16 -8.94
CA ASP A 111 -12.13 6.89 -8.20
C ASP A 111 -11.84 6.61 -6.72
N LYS A 112 -12.28 7.53 -5.84
CA LYS A 112 -12.16 7.40 -4.39
C LYS A 112 -12.76 6.09 -3.85
N ASN A 113 -13.74 5.51 -4.54
CA ASN A 113 -14.37 4.26 -4.14
C ASN A 113 -13.39 3.08 -4.23
N LEU A 114 -12.45 3.07 -5.19
CA LEU A 114 -11.46 2.02 -5.33
C LEU A 114 -10.56 1.95 -4.08
N LEU A 115 -9.99 3.06 -3.65
CA LEU A 115 -9.13 3.11 -2.44
C LEU A 115 -9.90 2.71 -1.18
N ASN A 116 -11.14 3.14 -1.04
CA ASN A 116 -12.00 2.76 0.09
C ASN A 116 -12.30 1.26 0.09
N ARG A 117 -12.59 0.67 -1.07
CA ARG A 117 -12.80 -0.79 -1.21
C ARG A 117 -11.54 -1.58 -0.86
N LEU A 118 -10.37 -1.14 -1.32
CA LEU A 118 -9.10 -1.78 -0.98
C LEU A 118 -8.83 -1.73 0.52
N ALA A 119 -9.09 -0.59 1.17
CA ALA A 119 -8.94 -0.45 2.62
C ALA A 119 -9.91 -1.38 3.39
N GLN A 120 -11.16 -1.51 2.92
CA GLN A 120 -12.15 -2.42 3.49
C GLN A 120 -11.71 -3.88 3.36
N ILE A 121 -11.25 -4.29 2.17
CA ILE A 121 -10.75 -5.65 1.93
C ILE A 121 -9.54 -5.95 2.83
N GLN A 122 -8.60 -5.01 2.94
CA GLN A 122 -7.45 -5.14 3.83
C GLN A 122 -7.87 -5.35 5.29
N GLY A 123 -8.85 -4.59 5.77
CA GLY A 123 -9.43 -4.77 7.11
C GLY A 123 -10.07 -6.13 7.31
N GLN A 124 -10.81 -6.64 6.31
CA GLN A 124 -11.43 -7.96 6.36
C GLN A 124 -10.39 -9.09 6.40
N ILE A 125 -9.30 -8.98 5.63
CA ILE A 125 -8.19 -9.95 5.67
C ILE A 125 -7.53 -9.95 7.06
N GLY A 126 -7.25 -8.78 7.61
CA GLY A 126 -6.69 -8.65 8.96
C GLY A 126 -7.59 -9.29 10.03
N THR A 127 -8.91 -9.06 9.95
CA THR A 127 -9.88 -9.70 10.85
C THR A 127 -9.89 -11.22 10.70
N ALA A 128 -9.86 -11.74 9.47
CA ALA A 128 -9.82 -13.18 9.22
C ALA A 128 -8.54 -13.81 9.80
N LYS A 129 -7.38 -13.18 9.60
CA LYS A 129 -6.10 -13.64 10.19
C LYS A 129 -6.15 -13.67 11.71
N LYS A 130 -6.70 -12.62 12.34
CA LYS A 130 -6.88 -12.56 13.78
C LYS A 130 -7.78 -13.69 14.29
N THR A 131 -8.92 -13.92 13.62
CA THR A 131 -9.85 -15.00 13.95
C THR A 131 -9.19 -16.37 13.86
N ILE A 132 -8.32 -16.60 12.85
CA ILE A 132 -7.58 -17.86 12.70
C ILE A 132 -6.57 -18.01 13.84
N ALA A 133 -5.82 -16.94 14.17
CA ALA A 133 -4.83 -16.97 15.24
C ALA A 133 -5.46 -17.21 16.64
N GLU A 134 -6.70 -16.77 16.83
CA GLU A 134 -7.46 -16.95 18.09
C GLU A 134 -8.16 -18.31 18.18
N LYS A 135 -8.24 -19.08 17.09
CA LYS A 135 -8.86 -20.41 17.12
C LYS A 135 -8.02 -21.38 17.93
N SER A 136 -8.59 -21.87 19.01
CA SER A 136 -8.07 -23.00 19.75
C SER A 136 -8.91 -24.24 19.46
N TYR A 137 -8.25 -25.36 19.22
CA TYR A 137 -8.92 -26.65 19.05
C TYR A 137 -8.73 -27.46 20.32
N SER A 138 -9.84 -27.88 20.94
CA SER A 138 -9.83 -28.80 22.07
C SER A 138 -10.13 -30.21 21.55
N CYS A 139 -9.12 -31.09 21.60
CA CYS A 139 -9.30 -32.50 21.23
C CYS A 139 -10.20 -33.21 22.25
N ARG A 140 -11.19 -33.95 21.74
CA ARG A 140 -11.94 -34.89 22.56
C ARG A 140 -11.04 -36.12 22.84
N THR A 141 -10.76 -36.35 24.11
CA THR A 141 -9.86 -37.45 24.56
C THR A 141 -10.39 -38.84 24.20
N ASP A 142 -11.73 -39.00 24.06
CA ASP A 142 -12.42 -40.23 23.72
C ASP A 142 -12.22 -40.71 22.25
N VAL A 143 -11.79 -39.80 21.35
CA VAL A 143 -11.58 -40.10 19.91
C VAL A 143 -10.11 -40.35 19.61
N LEU A 144 -9.19 -40.03 20.54
CA LEU A 144 -7.74 -40.04 20.35
C LEU A 144 -6.99 -40.96 21.32
N ASP A 145 -7.66 -41.93 21.96
CA ASP A 145 -7.03 -42.86 22.91
C ASP A 145 -5.85 -43.63 22.30
N ASP A 146 -5.86 -43.82 20.97
CA ASP A 146 -4.78 -44.46 20.22
C ASP A 146 -3.72 -43.52 19.67
N PHE A 147 -3.94 -42.19 19.75
CA PHE A 147 -3.06 -41.18 19.17
C PHE A 147 -2.55 -40.21 20.26
N ARG A 148 -1.48 -40.59 20.94
CA ARG A 148 -0.73 -39.68 21.83
C ARG A 148 0.41 -39.05 21.05
N PRO A 149 0.35 -37.73 20.70
CA PRO A 149 1.54 -37.07 20.19
C PRO A 149 2.61 -37.13 21.28
N ASP A 150 3.80 -37.65 20.94
CA ASP A 150 4.96 -37.74 21.86
C ASP A 150 5.30 -36.35 22.39
N THR A 151 4.97 -36.10 23.65
CA THR A 151 5.27 -34.85 24.35
C THR A 151 6.71 -34.79 24.86
N THR A 152 7.58 -35.69 24.44
CA THR A 152 8.96 -35.79 24.92
C THR A 152 9.99 -35.01 24.10
N ALA A 153 9.60 -34.38 22.99
CA ALA A 153 10.56 -33.74 22.07
C ALA A 153 11.01 -32.31 22.45
N ASP A 154 10.52 -31.73 23.55
CA ASP A 154 10.80 -30.32 23.88
C ASP A 154 11.54 -30.12 25.23
N LYS A 155 12.23 -31.14 25.75
CA LYS A 155 12.98 -31.00 27.00
C LYS A 155 14.51 -30.89 26.85
N ASP A 156 15.06 -30.99 25.63
CA ASP A 156 16.50 -30.90 25.41
C ASP A 156 16.93 -29.73 24.53
N ARG A 157 16.39 -28.52 24.77
CA ARG A 157 16.98 -27.28 24.32
C ARG A 157 17.02 -26.25 25.44
N THR A 158 17.98 -26.46 26.32
CA THR A 158 18.56 -25.42 27.17
C THR A 158 19.93 -25.03 26.66
#